data_cd6f728790df69a1aa4d93243740d21e
#
_entry.id   cd6f728790df69a1aa4d93243740d21e
#
_cell.length_a   1.000
_cell.length_b   1.000
_cell.length_c   1.000
_cell.angle_alpha   90.00
_cell.angle_beta   90.00
_cell.angle_gamma   90.00
#
_symmetry.space_group_name_H-M   'P 1'
#
loop_
_entity.id
_entity.type
_entity.pdbx_description
1 polymer ?
#
loop_
_entity_poly.entity_id
_entity_poly.type
_entity_poly.pdbx_seq_one_letter_code
_entity_poly.pdbx_strand_id
1 'polypeptide(L)' 'MRYRITTTLKTGILDNAGKATTRALQSLNFDNVNDVRIGKTYELDCDPVDIDKIAQAQTNSVMEDYIIDKIIS' A
#
# COMPACT_ATOMS: atom_id res chain seq x y z
N MET A 1 16.42 11.80 7.56
CA MET A 1 15.46 12.02 6.45
C MET A 1 14.20 11.20 6.67
N ARG A 2 13.08 11.79 6.41
CA ARG A 2 11.79 11.14 6.61
C ARG A 2 11.21 10.69 5.27
N TYR A 3 10.77 9.44 5.22
CA TYR A 3 10.26 8.80 4.00
C TYR A 3 8.92 8.12 4.25
N ARG A 4 8.17 7.96 3.16
CA ARG A 4 6.96 7.15 3.14
C ARG A 4 7.16 6.01 2.14
N ILE A 5 6.95 4.78 2.59
CA ILE A 5 6.93 3.60 1.72
C ILE A 5 5.48 3.16 1.61
N THR A 6 4.97 3.07 0.40
CA THR A 6 3.62 2.57 0.14
C THR A 6 3.73 1.25 -0.61
N THR A 7 3.15 0.18 -0.04
CA THR A 7 3.10 -1.12 -0.70
C THR A 7 1.68 -1.41 -1.15
N THR A 8 1.55 -1.95 -2.35
CA THR A 8 0.25 -2.33 -2.93
C THR A 8 0.39 -3.72 -3.54
N LEU A 9 -0.72 -4.48 -3.56
CA LEU A 9 -0.73 -5.77 -4.24
C LEU A 9 -0.58 -5.57 -5.75
N LYS A 10 0.19 -6.43 -6.38
CA LYS A 10 0.35 -6.44 -7.84
C LYS A 10 -0.98 -6.69 -8.52
N THR A 11 -1.10 -6.18 -9.75
CA THR A 11 -2.26 -6.47 -10.60
C THR A 11 -2.40 -7.98 -10.77
N GLY A 12 -3.63 -8.48 -10.62
CA GLY A 12 -3.92 -9.91 -10.72
C GLY A 12 -3.82 -10.68 -9.41
N ILE A 13 -3.23 -10.09 -8.36
CA ILE A 13 -3.24 -10.70 -7.02
C ILE A 13 -4.57 -10.38 -6.34
N LEU A 14 -5.19 -11.41 -5.76
CA LEU A 14 -6.47 -11.28 -5.08
C LEU A 14 -6.32 -10.47 -3.79
N ASP A 15 -7.11 -9.42 -3.68
CA ASP A 15 -7.17 -8.56 -2.48
C ASP A 15 -8.46 -8.87 -1.73
N ASN A 16 -8.42 -9.83 -0.81
CA ASN A 16 -9.60 -10.22 -0.03
C ASN A 16 -10.10 -9.09 0.88
N ALA A 17 -9.19 -8.33 1.45
CA ALA A 17 -9.55 -7.18 2.30
C ALA A 17 -10.22 -6.08 1.48
N GLY A 18 -9.70 -5.79 0.29
CA GLY A 18 -10.29 -4.81 -0.62
C GLY A 18 -11.67 -5.24 -1.07
N LYS A 19 -11.87 -6.52 -1.38
CA LYS A 19 -13.19 -7.04 -1.76
C LYS A 19 -14.19 -6.96 -0.62
N ALA A 20 -13.77 -7.28 0.60
CA ALA A 20 -14.63 -7.15 1.78
C ALA A 20 -15.03 -5.70 2.03
N THR A 21 -14.09 -4.76 1.86
CA THR A 21 -14.36 -3.32 1.99
C THR A 21 -15.33 -2.85 0.91
N THR A 22 -15.17 -3.31 -0.32
CA THR A 22 -16.10 -2.99 -1.41
C THR A 22 -17.53 -3.41 -1.04
N ARG A 23 -17.70 -4.65 -0.59
CA ARG A 23 -19.02 -5.15 -0.18
C ARG A 23 -19.59 -4.38 1.00
N ALA A 24 -18.76 -4.02 1.97
CA ALA A 24 -19.21 -3.25 3.13
C ALA A 24 -19.70 -1.86 2.71
N LEU A 25 -18.99 -1.19 1.82
CA LEU A 25 -19.40 0.12 1.32
C LEU A 25 -20.69 0.04 0.51
N GLN A 26 -20.84 -0.99 -0.32
CA GLN A 26 -22.06 -1.20 -1.09
C GLN A 26 -23.26 -1.44 -0.17
N SER A 27 -23.08 -2.18 0.93
CA SER A 27 -24.15 -2.41 1.89
C SER A 27 -24.56 -1.15 2.66
N LEU A 28 -23.70 -0.11 2.65
CA LEU A 28 -23.99 1.22 3.21
C LEU A 28 -24.56 2.17 2.15
N ASN A 29 -24.98 1.64 1.01
CA ASN A 29 -25.59 2.37 -0.11
C ASN A 29 -24.60 3.22 -0.94
N PHE A 30 -23.31 2.93 -0.85
CA PHE A 30 -22.33 3.50 -1.77
C PHE A 30 -22.25 2.64 -3.03
N ASP A 31 -23.31 2.64 -3.82
CA ASP A 31 -23.51 1.67 -4.92
C ASP A 31 -22.55 1.89 -6.09
N ASN A 32 -21.97 3.09 -6.21
CA ASN A 32 -21.02 3.38 -7.28
C ASN A 32 -19.56 3.05 -6.94
N VAL A 33 -19.32 2.44 -5.79
CA VAL A 33 -18.00 1.88 -5.46
C VAL A 33 -17.89 0.49 -6.06
N ASN A 34 -17.09 0.36 -7.11
CA ASN A 34 -16.97 -0.89 -7.86
C ASN A 34 -15.79 -1.75 -7.41
N ASP A 35 -14.75 -1.12 -6.86
CA ASP A 35 -13.55 -1.82 -6.44
C ASP A 35 -12.81 -1.01 -5.39
N VAL A 36 -12.19 -1.71 -4.46
CA VAL A 36 -11.30 -1.13 -3.45
C VAL A 36 -10.03 -1.96 -3.39
N ARG A 37 -8.89 -1.30 -3.47
CA ARG A 37 -7.57 -1.92 -3.29
C ARG A 37 -6.96 -1.38 -2.01
N ILE A 38 -6.46 -2.26 -1.17
CA ILE A 38 -5.88 -1.89 0.12
C ILE A 38 -4.38 -2.12 0.07
N GLY A 39 -3.62 -1.12 0.51
CA GLY A 39 -2.18 -1.20 0.65
C GLY A 39 -1.75 -0.82 2.05
N LYS A 40 -0.44 -0.84 2.27
CA LYS A 40 0.17 -0.44 3.54
C LYS A 40 1.03 0.79 3.32
N THR A 41 1.09 1.65 4.32
CA THR A 41 1.95 2.83 4.30
C THR A 41 2.83 2.82 5.55
N TYR A 42 4.13 2.99 5.34
CA TYR A 42 5.12 3.11 6.40
C TYR A 42 5.72 4.52 6.33
N GLU A 43 5.69 5.25 7.42
CA GLU A 43 6.43 6.50 7.54
C GLU A 43 7.57 6.27 8.51
N LEU A 44 8.79 6.60 8.10
CA LEU A 44 9.97 6.33 8.90
C LEU A 44 11.03 7.41 8.71
N ASP A 45 11.87 7.54 9.72
CA ASP A 45 13.06 8.39 9.67
C ASP A 45 14.27 7.46 9.58
N CYS A 46 15.06 7.63 8.52
CA CYS A 46 16.23 6.80 8.33
C CYS A 46 17.28 7.51 7.48
N ASP A 47 18.47 6.91 7.41
CA ASP A 47 19.53 7.38 6.54
C ASP A 47 19.11 7.16 5.08
N PRO A 48 19.26 8.18 4.20
CA PRO A 48 18.92 8.02 2.77
C PRO A 48 19.58 6.82 2.09
N VAL A 49 20.74 6.39 2.55
CA VAL A 49 21.45 5.25 1.96
C VAL A 49 20.71 3.92 2.21
N ASP A 50 19.88 3.85 3.24
CA ASP A 50 19.19 2.61 3.64
C ASP A 50 17.78 2.48 3.11
N ILE A 51 17.18 3.56 2.56
CA ILE A 51 15.73 3.55 2.27
C ILE A 51 15.34 2.47 1.24
N ASP A 52 16.13 2.25 0.22
CA ASP A 52 15.81 1.22 -0.78
C ASP A 52 15.84 -0.18 -0.17
N LYS A 53 16.83 -0.46 0.67
CA LYS A 53 16.94 -1.75 1.35
C LYS A 53 15.79 -1.98 2.32
N ILE A 54 15.40 -0.93 3.05
CA ILE A 54 14.27 -1.01 3.99
C ILE A 54 12.98 -1.28 3.23
N ALA A 55 12.74 -0.56 2.12
CA ALA A 55 11.55 -0.78 1.30
C ALA A 55 11.48 -2.21 0.78
N GLN A 56 12.59 -2.74 0.27
CA GLN A 56 12.65 -4.12 -0.20
C GLN A 56 12.39 -5.13 0.94
N ALA A 57 12.91 -4.86 2.13
CA ALA A 57 12.72 -5.73 3.29
C ALA A 57 11.26 -5.77 3.74
N GLN A 58 10.51 -4.67 3.59
CA GLN A 58 9.12 -4.57 4.00
C GLN A 58 8.14 -5.01 2.92
N THR A 59 8.60 -5.25 1.70
CA THR A 59 7.76 -5.57 0.56
C THR A 59 7.87 -7.04 0.21
N ASN A 60 6.74 -7.73 0.04
CA ASN A 60 6.73 -9.07 -0.51
C ASN A 60 6.87 -8.96 -2.03
N SER A 61 8.06 -9.18 -2.56
CA SER A 61 8.37 -8.98 -3.98
C SER A 61 7.56 -9.87 -4.93
N VAL A 62 7.00 -10.97 -4.43
CA VAL A 62 6.17 -11.87 -5.23
C VAL A 62 4.77 -11.28 -5.40
N MET A 63 4.23 -10.65 -4.36
CA MET A 63 2.83 -10.24 -4.31
C MET A 63 2.62 -8.73 -4.36
N GLU A 64 3.66 -7.94 -4.03
CA GLU A 64 3.52 -6.51 -3.82
C GLU A 64 4.51 -5.70 -4.64
N ASP A 65 4.09 -4.48 -4.98
CA ASP A 65 4.98 -3.41 -5.46
C ASP A 65 5.10 -2.35 -4.38
N TYR A 66 6.14 -1.52 -4.46
CA TYR A 66 6.31 -0.42 -3.51
C TYR A 66 6.69 0.88 -4.22
N ILE A 67 6.36 1.98 -3.56
CA ILE A 67 6.74 3.33 -3.97
C ILE A 67 7.38 4.01 -2.77
N ILE A 68 8.46 4.74 -3.01
CA ILE A 68 9.15 5.51 -1.98
C ILE A 68 8.93 6.99 -2.27
N ASP A 69 8.42 7.72 -1.27
CA ASP A 69 8.29 9.17 -1.32
C ASP A 69 9.10 9.79 -0.19
N LYS A 70 9.81 10.87 -0.51
CA LYS A 70 10.50 11.66 0.51
C LYS A 70 9.51 12.65 1.09
N ILE A 71 9.39 12.66 2.41
CA ILE A 71 8.51 13.60 3.09
C ILE A 71 9.29 14.88 3.40
N ILE A 72 8.76 15.99 2.92
CA ILE A 72 9.31 17.31 3.22
C ILE A 72 8.49 17.87 4.37
N SER A 73 9.16 18.07 5.49
CA SER A 73 8.54 18.64 6.71
C SER A 73 8.78 20.14 6.80
#